data_ff566548c7cf0c68307285e6215e95fd
#
_entry.id   ff566548c7cf0c68307285e6215e95fd
#
_cell.length_a   1.000
_cell.length_b   1.000
_cell.length_c   1.000
_cell.angle_alpha   90.00
_cell.angle_beta   90.00
_cell.angle_gamma   90.00
#
_symmetry.space_group_name_H-M   'P 1'
#
loop_
_entity.id
_entity.type
_entity.pdbx_description
1 polymer ?
#
loop_
_entity_poly.entity_id
_entity_poly.type
_entity_poly.pdbx_seq_one_letter_code
_entity_poly.pdbx_strand_id
1 'polypeptide(L)'
;MVDMVADEIMMDAAELRMKNFIPKDAFPYHSPTGWEYDSGDYHAALQLAMDNIGYDKLLEEQKEKRERGEFMGIGICSFTEVVGAGPSKDFDILGIKMFDSSEIRIHPTGKAIARFGTKSQGQGHETTYAQI
;
A
#
# COMPACT_ATOMS: atom_id res chain seq x y z
N MET A 1 15.62 -3.37 2.22
CA MET A 1 16.03 -3.32 3.65
C MET A 1 15.51 -4.53 4.44
N VAL A 2 14.18 -4.80 4.50
CA VAL A 2 13.64 -5.96 5.24
C VAL A 2 14.22 -7.27 4.73
N ASP A 3 14.32 -7.47 3.41
CA ASP A 3 14.89 -8.69 2.82
C ASP A 3 16.38 -8.87 3.19
N MET A 4 17.15 -7.78 3.23
CA MET A 4 18.57 -7.85 3.67
C MET A 4 18.69 -8.27 5.13
N VAL A 5 17.78 -7.83 5.99
CA VAL A 5 17.75 -8.30 7.40
C VAL A 5 17.34 -9.76 7.45
N ALA A 6 16.37 -10.18 6.67
CA ALA A 6 15.94 -11.57 6.59
C ALA A 6 17.10 -12.49 6.18
N ASP A 7 17.86 -12.10 5.16
CA ASP A 7 19.05 -12.81 4.70
C ASP A 7 20.11 -12.92 5.81
N GLU A 8 20.41 -11.82 6.51
CA GLU A 8 21.42 -11.77 7.57
C GLU A 8 21.07 -12.70 8.74
N ILE A 9 19.80 -12.79 9.10
CA ILE A 9 19.33 -13.66 10.19
C ILE A 9 18.87 -15.04 9.71
N MET A 10 19.07 -15.35 8.42
CA MET A 10 18.68 -16.62 7.79
C MET A 10 17.18 -16.96 7.99
N MET A 11 16.32 -15.97 7.83
CA MET A 11 14.87 -16.09 7.92
C MET A 11 14.22 -15.80 6.60
N ASP A 12 13.10 -16.44 6.30
CA ASP A 12 12.30 -16.10 5.13
C ASP A 12 11.76 -14.66 5.20
N ALA A 13 11.77 -13.95 4.07
CA ALA A 13 11.39 -12.55 4.00
C ALA A 13 9.89 -12.30 4.31
N ALA A 14 9.02 -13.26 3.95
CA ALA A 14 7.61 -13.20 4.33
C ALA A 14 7.41 -13.50 5.81
N GLU A 15 8.11 -14.51 6.34
CA GLU A 15 8.07 -14.83 7.76
C GLU A 15 8.51 -13.66 8.63
N LEU A 16 9.58 -12.96 8.26
CA LEU A 16 10.05 -11.79 8.99
C LEU A 16 8.99 -10.68 9.01
N ARG A 17 8.28 -10.47 7.89
CA ARG A 17 7.17 -9.50 7.83
C ARG A 17 6.01 -9.92 8.70
N MET A 18 5.59 -11.19 8.63
CA MET A 18 4.52 -11.73 9.47
C MET A 18 4.80 -11.54 10.96
N LYS A 19 6.04 -11.75 11.40
CA LYS A 19 6.44 -11.53 12.81
C LYS A 19 6.37 -10.08 13.25
N ASN A 20 6.49 -9.14 12.33
CA ASN A 20 6.58 -7.71 12.63
C ASN A 20 5.31 -6.92 12.31
N PHE A 21 4.33 -7.53 11.68
CA PHE A 21 3.07 -6.87 11.40
C PHE A 21 2.27 -6.57 12.66
N ILE A 22 1.56 -5.47 12.63
CA ILE A 22 0.60 -5.09 13.66
C ILE A 22 -0.56 -6.10 13.61
N PRO A 23 -0.89 -6.78 14.73
CA PRO A 23 -2.03 -7.68 14.78
C PRO A 23 -3.34 -6.92 14.56
N LYS A 24 -4.32 -7.56 13.91
CA LYS A 24 -5.59 -6.91 13.57
C LYS A 24 -6.42 -6.44 14.77
N ASP A 25 -6.20 -7.01 15.92
CA ASP A 25 -6.87 -6.66 17.19
C ASP A 25 -6.15 -5.53 17.95
N ALA A 26 -5.00 -5.06 17.44
CA ALA A 26 -4.24 -3.95 18.03
C ALA A 26 -4.63 -2.57 17.46
N PHE A 27 -5.54 -2.51 16.51
CA PHE A 27 -6.01 -1.23 15.94
C PHE A 27 -7.09 -0.57 16.81
N PRO A 28 -7.16 0.78 16.88
CA PRO A 28 -6.21 1.72 16.27
C PRO A 28 -4.82 1.65 16.91
N TYR A 29 -3.78 1.71 16.10
CA TYR A 29 -2.40 1.53 16.54
C TYR A 29 -1.59 2.81 16.38
N HIS A 30 -1.03 3.31 17.49
CA HIS A 30 -0.13 4.46 17.48
C HIS A 30 1.31 4.01 17.23
N SER A 31 1.81 4.34 16.05
CA SER A 31 3.17 3.96 15.68
C SER A 31 4.22 4.81 16.41
N PRO A 32 5.45 4.29 16.61
CA PRO A 32 6.56 5.06 17.17
C PRO A 32 6.94 6.30 16.35
N THR A 33 6.51 6.37 15.10
CA THR A 33 6.74 7.50 14.20
C THR A 33 5.67 8.60 14.29
N GLY A 34 4.70 8.45 15.22
CA GLY A 34 3.66 9.45 15.48
C GLY A 34 2.40 9.31 14.62
N TRP A 35 2.31 8.27 13.79
CA TRP A 35 1.12 8.00 13.00
C TRP A 35 0.15 7.08 13.73
N GLU A 36 -1.13 7.36 13.62
CA GLU A 36 -2.19 6.43 14.01
C GLU A 36 -2.63 5.64 12.78
N TYR A 37 -2.63 4.32 12.89
CA TYR A 37 -3.18 3.41 11.90
C TYR A 37 -4.58 2.99 12.38
N ASP A 38 -5.59 3.27 11.56
CA ASP A 38 -6.99 3.12 11.93
C ASP A 38 -7.46 1.67 11.91
N SER A 39 -7.01 0.90 10.94
CA SER A 39 -7.46 -0.48 10.73
C SER A 39 -6.52 -1.26 9.81
N GLY A 40 -6.66 -2.57 9.83
CA GLY A 40 -5.95 -3.44 8.89
C GLY A 40 -5.96 -4.91 9.32
N ASP A 41 -5.71 -5.79 8.37
CA ASP A 41 -5.36 -7.19 8.60
C ASP A 41 -4.16 -7.53 7.70
N TYR A 42 -2.98 -7.11 8.13
CA TYR A 42 -1.76 -7.23 7.32
C TYR A 42 -1.33 -8.68 7.14
N HIS A 43 -1.57 -9.52 8.15
CA HIS A 43 -1.30 -10.94 8.08
C HIS A 43 -2.15 -11.63 7.01
N ALA A 44 -3.46 -11.39 7.02
CA ALA A 44 -4.36 -11.96 6.02
C ALA A 44 -4.04 -11.46 4.60
N ALA A 45 -3.68 -10.19 4.45
CA ALA A 45 -3.32 -9.61 3.15
C ALA A 45 -2.05 -10.25 2.57
N LEU A 46 -0.99 -10.41 3.37
CA LEU A 46 0.23 -11.06 2.91
C LEU A 46 -0.01 -12.56 2.65
N GLN A 47 -0.74 -13.24 3.52
CA GLN A 47 -1.07 -14.66 3.30
C GLN A 47 -1.83 -14.86 1.99
N LEU A 48 -2.85 -14.07 1.72
CA LEU A 48 -3.60 -14.14 0.47
C LEU A 48 -2.71 -13.89 -0.75
N ALA A 49 -1.78 -12.95 -0.68
CA ALA A 49 -0.83 -12.68 -1.75
C ALA A 49 0.09 -13.89 -1.99
N MET A 50 0.60 -14.50 -0.91
CA MET A 50 1.45 -15.70 -0.97
C MET A 50 0.70 -16.88 -1.58
N ASP A 51 -0.54 -17.11 -1.16
CA ASP A 51 -1.38 -18.21 -1.67
C ASP A 51 -1.66 -18.03 -3.18
N ASN A 52 -2.00 -16.80 -3.60
CA ASN A 52 -2.33 -16.51 -4.99
C ASN A 52 -1.17 -16.70 -5.96
N ILE A 53 0.06 -16.42 -5.54
CA ILE A 53 1.25 -16.60 -6.39
C ILE A 53 1.90 -18.00 -6.23
N GLY A 54 1.44 -18.78 -5.25
CA GLY A 54 2.06 -20.06 -4.91
C GLY A 54 3.48 -19.90 -4.36
N TYR A 55 3.63 -19.04 -3.36
CA TYR A 55 4.92 -18.57 -2.82
C TYR A 55 5.90 -19.71 -2.51
N ASP A 56 5.46 -20.76 -1.86
CA ASP A 56 6.31 -21.91 -1.50
C ASP A 56 6.91 -22.58 -2.74
N LYS A 57 6.10 -22.74 -3.80
CA LYS A 57 6.57 -23.30 -5.08
C LYS A 57 7.59 -22.40 -5.77
N LEU A 58 7.41 -21.08 -5.65
CA LEU A 58 8.36 -20.12 -6.20
C LEU A 58 9.70 -20.16 -5.45
N LEU A 59 9.70 -20.41 -4.15
CA LEU A 59 10.92 -20.60 -3.37
C LEU A 59 11.66 -21.89 -3.80
N GLU A 60 10.92 -22.97 -4.01
CA GLU A 60 11.50 -24.22 -4.55
C GLU A 60 12.09 -24.01 -5.95
N GLU A 61 11.33 -23.37 -6.84
CA GLU A 61 11.79 -23.05 -8.21
C GLU A 61 13.03 -22.15 -8.19
N GLN A 62 13.05 -21.15 -7.32
CA GLN A 62 14.21 -20.25 -7.16
C GLN A 62 15.46 -21.04 -6.75
N LYS A 63 15.32 -21.97 -5.81
CA LYS A 63 16.42 -22.83 -5.37
C LYS A 63 16.93 -23.71 -6.49
N GLU A 64 16.05 -24.41 -7.21
CA GLU A 64 16.41 -25.26 -8.34
C GLU A 64 17.10 -24.49 -9.47
N LYS A 65 16.60 -23.28 -9.78
CA LYS A 65 17.22 -22.40 -10.77
C LYS A 65 18.62 -21.99 -10.36
N ARG A 66 18.81 -21.63 -9.08
CA ARG A 66 20.13 -21.26 -8.56
C ARG A 66 21.16 -22.40 -8.68
N GLU A 67 20.74 -23.65 -8.45
CA GLU A 67 21.60 -24.82 -8.62
C GLU A 67 22.06 -25.02 -10.07
N ARG A 68 21.26 -24.54 -11.03
CA ARG A 68 21.60 -24.56 -12.48
C ARG A 68 22.32 -23.31 -12.96
N GLY A 69 22.63 -22.37 -12.07
CA GLY A 69 23.25 -21.09 -12.42
C GLY A 69 22.29 -20.06 -13.02
N GLU A 70 20.98 -20.28 -12.89
CA GLU A 70 19.94 -19.34 -13.30
C GLU A 70 19.52 -18.48 -12.10
N PHE A 71 19.20 -17.20 -12.35
CA PHE A 71 18.77 -16.29 -11.29
C PHE A 71 17.28 -15.97 -11.41
N MET A 72 16.60 -16.07 -10.29
CA MET A 72 15.20 -15.68 -10.14
C MET A 72 15.04 -14.87 -8.86
N GLY A 73 14.46 -13.68 -8.97
CA GLY A 73 14.17 -12.81 -7.83
C GLY A 73 12.70 -12.91 -7.40
N ILE A 74 12.47 -12.94 -6.10
CA ILE A 74 11.14 -12.81 -5.49
C ILE A 74 11.17 -11.59 -4.60
N GLY A 75 10.23 -10.66 -4.81
CA GLY A 75 10.14 -9.43 -4.03
C GLY A 75 8.79 -9.30 -3.33
N ILE A 76 8.81 -8.84 -2.08
CA ILE A 76 7.61 -8.56 -1.30
C ILE A 76 7.59 -7.08 -0.94
N CYS A 77 6.49 -6.40 -1.27
CA CYS A 77 6.23 -5.04 -0.87
C CYS A 77 4.97 -4.99 0.00
N SER A 78 5.10 -4.47 1.20
CA SER A 78 3.98 -4.18 2.11
C SER A 78 4.05 -2.72 2.49
N PHE A 79 2.95 -2.00 2.36
CA PHE A 79 2.89 -0.57 2.68
C PHE A 79 1.55 -0.21 3.30
N THR A 80 1.58 0.85 4.09
CA THR A 80 0.40 1.53 4.61
C THR A 80 0.48 2.98 4.13
N GLU A 81 -0.61 3.50 3.63
CA GLU A 81 -0.65 4.82 3.01
C GLU A 81 -1.80 5.65 3.59
N VAL A 82 -1.55 6.94 3.76
CA VAL A 82 -2.59 7.92 4.06
C VAL A 82 -3.33 8.24 2.78
N VAL A 83 -4.63 7.96 2.76
CA VAL A 83 -5.51 8.30 1.65
C VAL A 83 -6.64 9.20 2.14
N GLY A 84 -6.88 10.31 1.44
CA GLY A 84 -7.91 11.25 1.82
C GLY A 84 -7.61 11.92 3.15
N ALA A 85 -6.70 12.88 3.15
CA ALA A 85 -6.28 13.59 4.36
C ALA A 85 -7.42 14.31 5.13
N GLY A 86 -8.63 14.32 4.57
CA GLY A 86 -9.82 14.89 5.20
C GLY A 86 -9.81 16.41 5.28
N PRO A 87 -10.78 16.99 5.99
CA PRO A 87 -10.80 18.43 6.24
C PRO A 87 -9.56 18.88 7.00
N SER A 88 -8.99 20.02 6.58
CA SER A 88 -7.76 20.58 7.20
C SER A 88 -7.87 20.77 8.71
N LYS A 89 -9.08 20.95 9.25
CA LYS A 89 -9.30 21.09 10.69
C LYS A 89 -8.99 19.81 11.48
N ASP A 90 -9.05 18.66 10.83
CA ASP A 90 -8.87 17.34 11.45
C ASP A 90 -7.52 16.73 11.09
N PHE A 91 -6.77 17.35 10.17
CA PHE A 91 -5.50 16.84 9.68
C PHE A 91 -4.43 17.94 9.64
N ASP A 92 -3.72 18.10 10.74
CA ASP A 92 -2.60 19.07 10.89
C ASP A 92 -1.32 18.39 11.41
N ILE A 93 -1.09 17.16 11.00
CA ILE A 93 0.04 16.35 11.51
C ILE A 93 1.41 16.90 11.06
N LEU A 94 1.43 17.73 10.01
CA LEU A 94 2.65 18.34 9.48
C LEU A 94 2.62 19.88 9.59
N GLY A 95 1.65 20.47 10.29
CA GLY A 95 1.42 21.91 10.28
C GLY A 95 0.96 22.44 8.93
N ILE A 96 0.52 21.55 8.03
CA ILE A 96 0.08 21.88 6.67
C ILE A 96 -1.44 21.72 6.62
N LYS A 97 -2.13 22.82 6.35
CA LYS A 97 -3.57 22.76 6.08
C LYS A 97 -3.78 22.24 4.67
N MET A 98 -4.34 21.04 4.59
CA MET A 98 -4.66 20.41 3.32
C MET A 98 -6.05 20.85 2.87
N PHE A 99 -6.12 21.53 1.74
CA PHE A 99 -7.36 21.90 1.07
C PHE A 99 -7.18 21.72 -0.42
N ASP A 100 -8.28 21.58 -1.11
CA ASP A 100 -8.30 21.48 -2.55
C ASP A 100 -9.45 22.30 -3.15
N SER A 101 -9.46 22.42 -4.46
CA SER A 101 -10.49 23.11 -5.20
C SER A 101 -10.97 22.27 -6.36
N SER A 102 -12.23 22.45 -6.73
CA SER A 102 -12.81 21.85 -7.91
C SER A 102 -13.58 22.88 -8.74
N GLU A 103 -13.54 22.71 -10.05
CA GLU A 103 -14.32 23.47 -11.01
C GLU A 103 -15.08 22.50 -11.92
N ILE A 104 -16.37 22.69 -12.08
CA ILE A 104 -17.18 21.95 -13.07
C ILE A 104 -17.73 22.94 -14.08
N ARG A 105 -17.42 22.73 -15.34
CA ARG A 105 -17.92 23.52 -16.47
C ARG A 105 -18.80 22.67 -17.37
N ILE A 106 -20.03 23.08 -17.52
CA ILE A 106 -20.98 22.48 -18.47
C ILE A 106 -20.91 23.21 -19.79
N HIS A 107 -20.64 22.48 -20.84
CA HIS A 107 -20.67 23.01 -22.22
C HIS A 107 -22.06 22.94 -22.80
N PRO A 108 -22.47 23.87 -23.72
CA PRO A 108 -23.79 23.85 -24.36
C PRO A 108 -24.12 22.53 -25.09
N THR A 109 -23.13 21.75 -25.49
CA THR A 109 -23.29 20.42 -26.07
C THR A 109 -23.61 19.31 -25.07
N GLY A 110 -23.76 19.63 -23.78
CA GLY A 110 -24.01 18.66 -22.73
C GLY A 110 -22.74 17.98 -22.17
N LYS A 111 -21.56 18.34 -22.63
CA LYS A 111 -20.29 17.83 -22.04
C LYS A 111 -19.99 18.55 -20.74
N ALA A 112 -19.60 17.79 -19.74
CA ALA A 112 -19.03 18.31 -18.48
C ALA A 112 -17.51 18.21 -18.50
N ILE A 113 -16.85 19.26 -18.05
CA ILE A 113 -15.40 19.28 -17.79
C ILE A 113 -15.22 19.53 -16.30
N ALA A 114 -14.66 18.56 -15.61
CA ALA A 114 -14.31 18.68 -14.19
C ALA A 114 -12.80 18.87 -14.06
N ARG A 115 -12.38 19.83 -13.24
CA ARG A 115 -10.99 20.07 -12.88
C ARG A 115 -10.87 19.98 -11.38
N PHE A 116 -9.84 19.26 -10.93
CA PHE A 116 -9.55 19.05 -9.51
C PHE A 116 -8.09 19.38 -9.24
N GLY A 117 -7.78 19.89 -8.07
CA GLY A 117 -6.40 20.08 -7.62
C GLY A 117 -5.74 18.77 -7.19
N THR A 118 -6.53 17.76 -6.83
CA THR A 118 -6.02 16.42 -6.49
C THR A 118 -5.33 15.75 -7.68
N LYS A 119 -4.19 15.13 -7.41
CA LYS A 119 -3.44 14.38 -8.42
C LYS A 119 -3.69 12.89 -8.29
N SER A 120 -3.95 12.22 -9.41
CA SER A 120 -4.03 10.77 -9.45
C SER A 120 -2.63 10.17 -9.31
N GLN A 121 -2.53 9.14 -8.46
CA GLN A 121 -1.33 8.33 -8.23
C GLN A 121 -1.64 6.83 -8.39
N GLY A 122 -2.70 6.49 -9.11
CA GLY A 122 -3.20 5.14 -9.33
C GLY A 122 -4.56 4.84 -8.67
N GLN A 123 -5.13 5.78 -7.88
CA GLN A 123 -6.40 5.57 -7.19
C GLN A 123 -7.64 5.65 -8.11
N GLY A 124 -7.47 5.90 -9.40
CA GLY A 124 -8.56 5.92 -10.37
C GLY A 124 -9.47 7.14 -10.28
N HIS A 125 -8.93 8.32 -9.99
CA HIS A 125 -9.69 9.56 -9.84
C HIS A 125 -10.56 9.85 -11.05
N GLU A 126 -10.07 9.64 -12.28
CA GLU A 126 -10.78 9.88 -13.52
C GLU A 126 -12.09 9.07 -13.61
N THR A 127 -12.05 7.84 -13.12
CA THR A 127 -13.22 6.96 -13.09
C THR A 127 -14.16 7.33 -11.94
N THR A 128 -13.62 7.50 -10.76
CA THR A 128 -14.39 7.75 -9.54
C THR A 128 -15.13 9.09 -9.63
N TYR A 129 -14.45 10.15 -10.03
CA TYR A 129 -15.05 11.49 -10.12
C TYR A 129 -16.07 11.60 -11.26
N ALA A 130 -15.91 10.80 -12.31
CA ALA A 130 -16.90 10.74 -13.38
C ALA A 130 -18.18 9.99 -12.99
N GLN A 131 -18.15 9.18 -11.94
CA GLN A 131 -19.30 8.45 -11.43
C GLN A 131 -20.14 9.24 -10.42
N ILE A 132 -19.56 10.25 -9.80
CA ILE A 132 -20.22 11.14 -8.84
C ILE A 132 -21.03 12.21 -9.58
#